data_80e5b591f8bbc0577b29dab1583ed8ec
#
_entry.id   80e5b591f8bbc0577b29dab1583ed8ec
#
_cell.length_a   1.000
_cell.length_b   1.000
_cell.length_c   1.000
_cell.angle_alpha   90.00
_cell.angle_beta   90.00
_cell.angle_gamma   90.00
#
_symmetry.space_group_name_H-M   'P 1'
#
loop_
_entity.id
_entity.type
_entity.pdbx_description
1 polymer ?
#
loop_
_entity_poly.entity_id
_entity_poly.type
_entity_poly.pdbx_seq_one_letter_code
_entity_poly.pdbx_strand_id
1 'polypeptide(L)'
;MIFTEVGSRAHPTIILLHGGGLSDWSWKGVAEALVERYHVVTPVIDGHGEDGRTEFHSIEDSADKLIRYIQCRLKGKVYAIGGLSIGAQIVCEVLSREPAITEYAIVESALVLPVKGVTVFTAPACGLCYGLIKRRWFSKMQAKTLCVPDEWFERYYRDSLRISKQSLINMIRSNGKYSLKRSIVDTAAKVLILVGEREAGVMRKSASLLHSTLSGSVLYVASGLKHGELSLVYPQQYVGLLEGLFAGRN
;
A
#
# COMPACT_ATOMS: atom_id res chain seq x y z
N MET A 1 -14.20 2.21 2.68
CA MET A 1 -12.87 2.45 3.32
C MET A 1 -13.11 2.98 4.73
N ILE A 2 -12.52 2.32 5.74
CA ILE A 2 -12.57 2.72 7.14
C ILE A 2 -11.23 3.37 7.48
N PHE A 3 -11.23 4.45 8.25
CA PHE A 3 -10.02 5.18 8.63
C PHE A 3 -9.77 5.02 10.12
N THR A 4 -8.69 4.33 10.48
CA THR A 4 -8.22 4.19 11.86
C THR A 4 -7.19 5.27 12.12
N GLU A 5 -7.32 6.00 13.22
CA GLU A 5 -6.46 7.13 13.56
C GLU A 5 -5.81 6.91 14.93
N VAL A 6 -4.53 7.21 15.05
CA VAL A 6 -3.79 7.22 16.32
C VAL A 6 -2.88 8.46 16.41
N GLY A 7 -2.58 8.89 17.61
CA GLY A 7 -1.79 10.11 17.85
C GLY A 7 -2.64 11.39 17.87
N SER A 8 -1.98 12.50 18.13
CA SER A 8 -2.63 13.80 18.27
C SER A 8 -2.90 14.44 16.91
N ARG A 9 -4.13 14.85 16.65
CA ARG A 9 -4.51 15.63 15.44
C ARG A 9 -3.83 17.03 15.37
N ALA A 10 -3.15 17.45 16.42
CA ALA A 10 -2.33 18.67 16.41
C ALA A 10 -0.98 18.44 15.70
N HIS A 11 -0.55 17.18 15.56
CA HIS A 11 0.67 16.81 14.87
C HIS A 11 0.47 16.70 13.36
N PRO A 12 1.55 16.78 12.54
CA PRO A 12 1.48 16.51 11.11
C PRO A 12 0.91 15.13 10.80
N THR A 13 0.02 15.04 9.82
CA THR A 13 -0.68 13.78 9.49
C THR A 13 0.11 12.94 8.50
N ILE A 14 0.29 11.67 8.83
CA ILE A 14 0.85 10.63 7.94
C ILE A 14 -0.24 9.59 7.67
N ILE A 15 -0.47 9.25 6.40
CA ILE A 15 -1.41 8.20 6.00
C ILE A 15 -0.63 7.02 5.47
N LEU A 16 -0.94 5.79 5.92
CA LEU A 16 -0.26 4.55 5.52
C LEU A 16 -1.26 3.51 5.00
N LEU A 17 -1.22 3.20 3.70
CA LEU A 17 -2.11 2.26 3.01
C LEU A 17 -1.50 0.87 2.94
N HIS A 18 -2.21 -0.13 3.43
CA HIS A 18 -1.76 -1.52 3.45
C HIS A 18 -1.76 -2.20 2.08
N GLY A 19 -1.07 -3.33 1.97
CA GLY A 19 -1.03 -4.19 0.79
C GLY A 19 -2.28 -5.06 0.63
N GLY A 20 -2.46 -5.62 -0.56
CA GLY A 20 -3.57 -6.55 -0.85
C GLY A 20 -3.54 -7.79 0.05
N GLY A 21 -4.70 -8.14 0.61
CA GLY A 21 -4.84 -9.23 1.58
C GLY A 21 -4.42 -8.89 3.00
N LEU A 22 -3.84 -7.72 3.24
CA LEU A 22 -3.50 -7.20 4.57
C LEU A 22 -4.58 -6.25 5.09
N SER A 23 -4.34 -5.57 6.21
CA SER A 23 -5.22 -4.56 6.78
C SER A 23 -4.41 -3.54 7.59
N ASP A 24 -5.06 -2.61 8.28
CA ASP A 24 -4.46 -1.57 9.13
C ASP A 24 -3.39 -2.10 10.11
N TRP A 25 -3.61 -3.27 10.69
CA TRP A 25 -2.67 -3.91 11.62
C TRP A 25 -1.27 -4.12 11.04
N SER A 26 -1.14 -4.21 9.71
CA SER A 26 0.17 -4.37 9.05
C SER A 26 1.08 -3.17 9.25
N TRP A 27 0.52 -2.02 9.59
CA TRP A 27 1.25 -0.79 9.90
C TRP A 27 1.46 -0.54 11.39
N LYS A 28 1.03 -1.47 12.28
CA LYS A 28 1.07 -1.25 13.73
C LYS A 28 2.46 -0.87 14.22
N GLY A 29 3.50 -1.62 13.87
CA GLY A 29 4.86 -1.34 14.33
C GLY A 29 5.40 0.01 13.85
N VAL A 30 5.06 0.41 12.61
CA VAL A 30 5.42 1.73 12.08
C VAL A 30 4.61 2.84 12.76
N ALA A 31 3.31 2.64 12.96
CA ALA A 31 2.44 3.62 13.62
C ALA A 31 2.86 3.86 15.07
N GLU A 32 3.17 2.81 15.83
CA GLU A 32 3.67 2.91 17.20
C GLU A 32 4.97 3.70 17.30
N ALA A 33 5.86 3.58 16.33
CA ALA A 33 7.11 4.33 16.31
C ALA A 33 6.93 5.82 15.91
N LEU A 34 5.82 6.16 15.24
CA LEU A 34 5.53 7.51 14.75
C LEU A 34 4.59 8.30 15.66
N VAL A 35 3.77 7.66 16.50
CA VAL A 35 2.60 8.23 17.18
C VAL A 35 2.93 9.41 18.11
N GLU A 36 4.13 9.46 18.69
CA GLU A 36 4.55 10.55 19.58
C GLU A 36 4.75 11.89 18.84
N ARG A 37 5.04 11.84 17.53
CA ARG A 37 5.37 13.02 16.72
C ARG A 37 4.41 13.28 15.57
N TYR A 38 3.59 12.30 15.22
CA TYR A 38 2.68 12.37 14.08
C TYR A 38 1.29 11.89 14.45
N HIS A 39 0.30 12.45 13.77
CA HIS A 39 -1.03 11.88 13.67
C HIS A 39 -1.01 10.83 12.56
N VAL A 40 -1.16 9.56 12.91
CA VAL A 40 -1.06 8.46 11.96
C VAL A 40 -2.45 7.93 11.62
N VAL A 41 -2.76 7.87 10.32
CA VAL A 41 -4.00 7.34 9.78
C VAL A 41 -3.69 6.08 8.99
N THR A 42 -4.31 4.96 9.35
CA THR A 42 -4.16 3.66 8.66
C THR A 42 -5.49 3.24 8.07
N PRO A 43 -5.78 3.59 6.79
CA PRO A 43 -7.02 3.21 6.15
C PRO A 43 -7.12 1.69 5.98
N VAL A 44 -8.28 1.11 6.28
CA VAL A 44 -8.67 -0.24 5.84
C VAL A 44 -9.32 -0.09 4.47
N ILE A 45 -8.64 -0.58 3.44
CA ILE A 45 -9.12 -0.54 2.05
C ILE A 45 -10.37 -1.43 1.92
N ASP A 46 -11.35 -1.00 1.12
CA ASP A 46 -12.58 -1.76 0.88
C ASP A 46 -12.27 -3.23 0.55
N GLY A 47 -13.10 -4.14 0.99
CA GLY A 47 -12.93 -5.57 0.78
C GLY A 47 -11.87 -6.23 1.68
N HIS A 48 -11.26 -5.48 2.61
CA HIS A 48 -10.23 -5.99 3.52
C HIS A 48 -10.64 -5.84 4.98
N GLY A 49 -10.05 -6.63 5.86
CA GLY A 49 -10.13 -6.49 7.32
C GLY A 49 -11.54 -6.26 7.83
N GLU A 50 -11.73 -5.22 8.62
CA GLU A 50 -13.03 -4.85 9.18
C GLU A 50 -14.01 -4.29 8.11
N ASP A 51 -13.49 -3.82 6.97
CA ASP A 51 -14.30 -3.36 5.83
C ASP A 51 -14.54 -4.46 4.76
N GLY A 52 -14.34 -5.71 5.12
CA GLY A 52 -14.50 -6.86 4.23
C GLY A 52 -15.89 -7.01 3.58
N ARG A 53 -16.92 -6.32 4.13
CA ARG A 53 -18.29 -6.32 3.57
C ARG A 53 -18.45 -5.31 2.44
N THR A 54 -17.67 -4.24 2.41
CA THR A 54 -17.66 -3.28 1.30
C THR A 54 -16.87 -3.88 0.13
N GLU A 55 -17.44 -3.89 -1.07
CA GLU A 55 -16.75 -4.45 -2.22
C GLU A 55 -15.58 -3.54 -2.65
N PHE A 56 -14.40 -4.12 -2.84
CA PHE A 56 -13.30 -3.43 -3.51
C PHE A 56 -13.61 -3.32 -5.01
N HIS A 57 -13.65 -2.12 -5.54
CA HIS A 57 -13.92 -1.87 -6.96
C HIS A 57 -12.65 -1.72 -7.77
N SER A 58 -11.82 -0.72 -7.45
CA SER A 58 -10.57 -0.46 -8.16
C SER A 58 -9.60 0.41 -7.33
N ILE A 59 -8.36 0.53 -7.83
CA ILE A 59 -7.36 1.46 -7.31
C ILE A 59 -7.87 2.90 -7.44
N GLU A 60 -8.49 3.23 -8.57
CA GLU A 60 -9.03 4.55 -8.86
C GLU A 60 -10.16 4.94 -7.87
N ASP A 61 -11.10 4.02 -7.59
CA ASP A 61 -12.16 4.23 -6.60
C ASP A 61 -11.59 4.42 -5.19
N SER A 62 -10.56 3.65 -4.84
CA SER A 62 -9.87 3.80 -3.55
C SER A 62 -9.14 5.14 -3.45
N ALA A 63 -8.53 5.61 -4.54
CA ALA A 63 -7.90 6.94 -4.60
C ALA A 63 -8.93 8.06 -4.42
N ASP A 64 -10.10 7.96 -5.06
CA ASP A 64 -11.21 8.93 -4.88
C ASP A 64 -11.67 9.02 -3.41
N LYS A 65 -11.81 7.87 -2.74
CA LYS A 65 -12.19 7.82 -1.32
C LYS A 65 -11.13 8.45 -0.43
N LEU A 66 -9.86 8.21 -0.69
CA LEU A 66 -8.76 8.80 0.06
C LEU A 66 -8.67 10.30 -0.15
N ILE A 67 -8.72 10.78 -1.40
CA ILE A 67 -8.71 12.19 -1.73
C ILE A 67 -9.87 12.91 -1.02
N ARG A 68 -11.08 12.37 -1.11
CA ARG A 68 -12.26 12.93 -0.42
C ARG A 68 -12.07 12.98 1.09
N TYR A 69 -11.51 11.95 1.71
CA TYR A 69 -11.20 11.95 3.14
C TYR A 69 -10.22 13.08 3.50
N ILE A 70 -9.13 13.22 2.74
CA ILE A 70 -8.14 14.29 2.97
C ILE A 70 -8.77 15.66 2.83
N GLN A 71 -9.57 15.88 1.76
CA GLN A 71 -10.25 17.15 1.52
C GLN A 71 -11.26 17.49 2.62
N CYS A 72 -12.09 16.54 3.02
CA CYS A 72 -13.19 16.80 3.97
C CYS A 72 -12.78 16.76 5.44
N ARG A 73 -11.75 15.96 5.80
CA ARG A 73 -11.38 15.68 7.20
C ARG A 73 -10.02 16.21 7.61
N LEU A 74 -9.11 16.46 6.66
CA LEU A 74 -7.71 16.81 6.90
C LEU A 74 -7.29 18.13 6.20
N LYS A 75 -8.25 19.03 5.96
CA LYS A 75 -8.02 20.38 5.38
C LYS A 75 -7.37 20.36 3.98
N GLY A 76 -7.55 19.29 3.22
CA GLY A 76 -7.13 19.19 1.81
C GLY A 76 -5.67 18.82 1.59
N LYS A 77 -4.84 18.76 2.62
CA LYS A 77 -3.42 18.40 2.51
C LYS A 77 -2.95 17.64 3.75
N VAL A 78 -2.02 16.71 3.55
CA VAL A 78 -1.37 15.97 4.63
C VAL A 78 0.16 16.08 4.52
N TYR A 79 0.86 15.72 5.60
CA TYR A 79 2.31 15.76 5.64
C TYR A 79 2.94 14.66 4.79
N ALA A 80 2.47 13.41 4.97
CA ALA A 80 2.97 12.30 4.17
C ALA A 80 1.85 11.29 3.82
N ILE A 81 1.98 10.65 2.65
CA ILE A 81 1.17 9.49 2.26
C ILE A 81 2.10 8.36 1.88
N GLY A 82 1.99 7.21 2.55
CA GLY A 82 2.73 6.00 2.23
C GLY A 82 1.82 4.84 1.86
N GLY A 83 2.35 3.87 1.13
CA GLY A 83 1.62 2.67 0.81
C GLY A 83 2.51 1.50 0.42
N LEU A 84 2.00 0.30 0.66
CA LEU A 84 2.61 -0.96 0.27
C LEU A 84 1.82 -1.61 -0.87
N SER A 85 2.49 -2.06 -1.94
CA SER A 85 1.88 -2.88 -3.00
C SER A 85 0.66 -2.18 -3.63
N ILE A 86 -0.56 -2.72 -3.50
CA ILE A 86 -1.79 -2.06 -3.98
C ILE A 86 -2.02 -0.71 -3.28
N GLY A 87 -1.65 -0.59 -1.99
CA GLY A 87 -1.66 0.69 -1.29
C GLY A 87 -0.71 1.71 -1.92
N ALA A 88 0.46 1.27 -2.38
CA ALA A 88 1.41 2.12 -3.12
C ALA A 88 0.89 2.52 -4.51
N GLN A 89 0.14 1.65 -5.19
CA GLN A 89 -0.54 2.01 -6.44
C GLN A 89 -1.63 3.07 -6.20
N ILE A 90 -2.37 2.97 -5.09
CA ILE A 90 -3.34 4.01 -4.68
C ILE A 90 -2.61 5.34 -4.43
N VAL A 91 -1.44 5.33 -3.76
CA VAL A 91 -0.60 6.54 -3.60
C VAL A 91 -0.24 7.13 -4.96
N CYS A 92 0.26 6.32 -5.91
CA CYS A 92 0.60 6.78 -7.25
C CYS A 92 -0.62 7.40 -7.97
N GLU A 93 -1.79 6.79 -7.83
CA GLU A 93 -3.03 7.32 -8.44
C GLU A 93 -3.45 8.65 -7.80
N VAL A 94 -3.35 8.78 -6.47
CA VAL A 94 -3.63 10.03 -5.73
C VAL A 94 -2.68 11.15 -6.19
N LEU A 95 -1.38 10.91 -6.24
CA LEU A 95 -0.39 11.89 -6.70
C LEU A 95 -0.62 12.33 -8.15
N SER A 96 -1.12 11.41 -9.00
CA SER A 96 -1.42 11.70 -10.40
C SER A 96 -2.64 12.61 -10.59
N ARG A 97 -3.53 12.69 -9.59
CA ARG A 97 -4.78 13.46 -9.63
C ARG A 97 -4.72 14.75 -8.84
N GLU A 98 -4.01 14.72 -7.72
CA GLU A 98 -3.90 15.84 -6.77
C GLU A 98 -2.42 16.11 -6.47
N PRO A 99 -1.71 16.81 -7.35
CA PRO A 99 -0.24 16.95 -7.28
C PRO A 99 0.29 17.58 -6.00
N ALA A 100 -0.50 18.39 -5.29
CA ALA A 100 -0.10 19.13 -4.09
C ALA A 100 -0.72 18.58 -2.79
N ILE A 101 -1.35 17.40 -2.82
CA ILE A 101 -2.10 16.83 -1.69
C ILE A 101 -1.22 16.44 -0.49
N THR A 102 0.07 16.24 -0.73
CA THR A 102 1.04 15.85 0.32
C THR A 102 2.39 16.49 0.09
N GLU A 103 3.20 16.60 1.16
CA GLU A 103 4.60 17.06 1.06
C GLU A 103 5.56 15.91 0.76
N TYR A 104 5.27 14.72 1.29
CA TYR A 104 6.09 13.53 1.12
C TYR A 104 5.22 12.35 0.66
N ALA A 105 5.79 11.51 -0.19
CA ALA A 105 5.15 10.26 -0.59
C ALA A 105 6.11 9.09 -0.48
N ILE A 106 5.62 7.95 0.01
CA ILE A 106 6.39 6.72 0.14
C ILE A 106 5.70 5.62 -0.66
N VAL A 107 6.38 5.10 -1.65
CA VAL A 107 5.85 4.12 -2.62
C VAL A 107 6.63 2.82 -2.46
N GLU A 108 6.15 1.91 -1.62
CA GLU A 108 6.79 0.61 -1.39
C GLU A 108 6.19 -0.46 -2.30
N SER A 109 7.04 -1.07 -3.13
CA SER A 109 6.69 -2.26 -3.93
C SER A 109 5.45 -2.07 -4.82
N ALA A 110 5.32 -0.92 -5.50
CA ALA A 110 4.22 -0.66 -6.42
C ALA A 110 4.43 -1.36 -7.77
N LEU A 111 3.43 -2.11 -8.23
CA LEU A 111 3.39 -2.63 -9.59
C LEU A 111 2.80 -1.57 -10.52
N VAL A 112 3.62 -0.88 -11.32
CA VAL A 112 3.17 0.18 -12.24
C VAL A 112 3.32 -0.19 -13.71
N LEU A 113 3.72 -1.42 -13.98
CA LEU A 113 3.79 -2.04 -15.31
C LEU A 113 2.67 -3.07 -15.45
N PRO A 114 1.75 -2.92 -16.42
CA PRO A 114 0.64 -3.85 -16.59
C PRO A 114 1.08 -5.29 -16.88
N VAL A 115 0.43 -6.25 -16.25
CA VAL A 115 0.66 -7.68 -16.47
C VAL A 115 -0.27 -8.21 -17.57
N LYS A 116 0.30 -8.71 -18.65
CA LYS A 116 -0.46 -9.28 -19.76
C LYS A 116 -1.31 -10.48 -19.32
N GLY A 117 -2.54 -10.56 -19.79
CA GLY A 117 -3.44 -11.70 -19.55
C GLY A 117 -4.16 -11.69 -18.20
N VAL A 118 -3.80 -10.81 -17.25
CA VAL A 118 -4.45 -10.76 -15.93
C VAL A 118 -5.98 -10.67 -16.01
N THR A 119 -6.50 -9.95 -17.00
CA THR A 119 -7.95 -9.76 -17.14
C THR A 119 -8.68 -11.06 -17.50
N VAL A 120 -8.09 -11.85 -18.39
CA VAL A 120 -8.72 -13.07 -18.92
C VAL A 120 -8.65 -14.20 -17.91
N PHE A 121 -7.51 -14.36 -17.23
CA PHE A 121 -7.27 -15.54 -16.38
C PHE A 121 -7.70 -15.36 -14.92
N THR A 122 -7.87 -14.14 -14.43
CA THR A 122 -8.18 -13.90 -12.99
C THR A 122 -9.52 -14.52 -12.57
N ALA A 123 -10.60 -14.31 -13.32
CA ALA A 123 -11.91 -14.80 -12.89
C ALA A 123 -12.02 -16.33 -12.91
N PRO A 124 -11.53 -17.07 -13.93
CA PRO A 124 -11.47 -18.51 -13.88
C PRO A 124 -10.59 -19.04 -12.76
N ALA A 125 -9.38 -18.49 -12.57
CA ALA A 125 -8.46 -18.90 -11.50
C ALA A 125 -9.07 -18.68 -10.11
N CYS A 126 -9.65 -17.50 -9.85
CA CYS A 126 -10.37 -17.24 -8.61
C CYS A 126 -11.60 -18.14 -8.45
N GLY A 127 -12.27 -18.47 -9.57
CA GLY A 127 -13.39 -19.42 -9.55
C GLY A 127 -13.01 -20.75 -8.95
N LEU A 128 -11.84 -21.25 -9.33
CA LEU A 128 -11.31 -22.55 -8.89
C LEU A 128 -10.68 -22.48 -7.49
N CYS A 129 -9.90 -21.42 -7.21
CA CYS A 129 -9.02 -21.35 -6.04
C CYS A 129 -9.59 -20.54 -4.86
N TYR A 130 -10.70 -19.80 -5.03
CA TYR A 130 -11.25 -18.94 -3.97
C TYR A 130 -11.51 -19.69 -2.65
N GLY A 131 -12.02 -20.93 -2.72
CA GLY A 131 -12.23 -21.74 -1.53
C GLY A 131 -10.96 -22.06 -0.72
N LEU A 132 -9.79 -22.02 -1.38
CA LEU A 132 -8.52 -22.34 -0.73
C LEU A 132 -8.09 -21.23 0.23
N ILE A 133 -8.34 -19.96 -0.10
CA ILE A 133 -8.00 -18.84 0.81
C ILE A 133 -8.74 -18.91 2.14
N LYS A 134 -9.87 -19.65 2.19
CA LYS A 134 -10.65 -19.91 3.41
C LYS A 134 -10.10 -21.10 4.23
N ARG A 135 -9.09 -21.81 3.69
CA ARG A 135 -8.47 -22.94 4.37
C ARG A 135 -7.25 -22.49 5.16
N ARG A 136 -7.19 -22.79 6.44
CA ARG A 136 -6.14 -22.34 7.37
C ARG A 136 -4.72 -22.69 6.90
N TRP A 137 -4.53 -23.92 6.39
CA TRP A 137 -3.22 -24.34 5.88
C TRP A 137 -2.75 -23.51 4.68
N PHE A 138 -3.68 -23.19 3.75
CA PHE A 138 -3.39 -22.37 2.59
C PHE A 138 -3.11 -20.92 2.99
N SER A 139 -3.94 -20.34 3.89
CA SER A 139 -3.70 -19.02 4.45
C SER A 139 -2.36 -18.92 5.17
N LYS A 140 -1.91 -19.98 5.86
CA LYS A 140 -0.58 -20.01 6.49
C LYS A 140 0.55 -19.96 5.46
N MET A 141 0.39 -20.66 4.34
CA MET A 141 1.35 -20.60 3.22
C MET A 141 1.37 -19.18 2.59
N GLN A 142 0.20 -18.59 2.37
CA GLN A 142 0.10 -17.21 1.84
C GLN A 142 0.69 -16.18 2.80
N ALA A 143 0.41 -16.28 4.11
CA ALA A 143 0.96 -15.39 5.12
C ALA A 143 2.50 -15.36 5.07
N LYS A 144 3.14 -16.55 4.96
CA LYS A 144 4.60 -16.64 4.77
C LYS A 144 5.08 -15.95 3.49
N THR A 145 4.34 -16.09 2.40
CA THR A 145 4.67 -15.44 1.11
C THR A 145 4.56 -13.91 1.21
N LEU A 146 3.59 -13.43 2.00
CA LEU A 146 3.36 -12.00 2.25
C LEU A 146 4.22 -11.45 3.41
N CYS A 147 5.18 -12.22 3.92
CA CYS A 147 6.03 -11.84 5.05
C CYS A 147 5.25 -11.43 6.32
N VAL A 148 4.02 -11.95 6.50
CA VAL A 148 3.23 -11.71 7.71
C VAL A 148 3.91 -12.37 8.91
N PRO A 149 4.28 -11.63 9.97
CA PRO A 149 4.83 -12.21 11.19
C PRO A 149 3.85 -13.21 11.84
N ASP A 150 4.39 -14.25 12.47
CA ASP A 150 3.58 -15.37 13.02
C ASP A 150 2.55 -14.88 14.07
N GLU A 151 2.87 -13.85 14.85
CA GLU A 151 1.98 -13.22 15.83
C GLU A 151 0.73 -12.59 15.21
N TRP A 152 0.79 -12.20 13.93
CA TRP A 152 -0.32 -11.61 13.19
C TRP A 152 -1.12 -12.62 12.37
N PHE A 153 -0.71 -13.89 12.34
CA PHE A 153 -1.35 -14.90 11.50
C PHE A 153 -2.85 -15.07 11.80
N GLU A 154 -3.26 -15.07 13.07
CA GLU A 154 -4.68 -15.24 13.42
C GLU A 154 -5.53 -14.06 12.94
N ARG A 155 -4.99 -12.84 13.01
CA ARG A 155 -5.67 -11.67 12.48
C ARG A 155 -5.75 -11.74 10.95
N TYR A 156 -4.63 -12.02 10.28
CA TYR A 156 -4.57 -12.21 8.83
C TYR A 156 -5.57 -13.28 8.35
N TYR A 157 -5.61 -14.44 9.02
CA TYR A 157 -6.53 -15.51 8.66
C TYR A 157 -8.00 -15.09 8.82
N ARG A 158 -8.37 -14.48 9.93
CA ARG A 158 -9.70 -13.95 10.16
C ARG A 158 -10.12 -12.93 9.10
N ASP A 159 -9.22 -12.03 8.71
CA ASP A 159 -9.47 -11.03 7.69
C ASP A 159 -9.62 -11.67 6.31
N SER A 160 -8.81 -12.68 5.99
CA SER A 160 -8.93 -13.44 4.74
C SER A 160 -10.28 -14.15 4.56
N LEU A 161 -10.94 -14.54 5.67
CA LEU A 161 -12.27 -15.13 5.63
C LEU A 161 -13.37 -14.13 5.20
N ARG A 162 -13.13 -12.83 5.39
CA ARG A 162 -14.09 -11.74 5.09
C ARG A 162 -14.01 -11.26 3.65
N ILE A 163 -12.89 -11.48 2.96
CA ILE A 163 -12.71 -11.07 1.56
C ILE A 163 -13.74 -11.80 0.69
N SER A 164 -14.56 -11.05 -0.03
CA SER A 164 -15.50 -11.61 -1.00
C SER A 164 -14.78 -12.09 -2.26
N LYS A 165 -15.38 -13.05 -2.97
CA LYS A 165 -14.83 -13.51 -4.26
C LYS A 165 -14.72 -12.36 -5.27
N GLN A 166 -15.72 -11.48 -5.30
CA GLN A 166 -15.74 -10.35 -6.23
C GLN A 166 -14.63 -9.34 -5.88
N SER A 167 -14.48 -8.98 -4.60
CA SER A 167 -13.39 -8.13 -4.14
C SER A 167 -12.01 -8.70 -4.51
N LEU A 168 -11.79 -10.00 -4.32
CA LEU A 168 -10.54 -10.66 -4.71
C LEU A 168 -10.29 -10.55 -6.21
N ILE A 169 -11.31 -10.83 -7.05
CA ILE A 169 -11.21 -10.71 -8.52
C ILE A 169 -10.87 -9.27 -8.92
N ASN A 170 -11.59 -8.30 -8.37
CA ASN A 170 -11.41 -6.89 -8.68
C ASN A 170 -10.01 -6.41 -8.26
N MET A 171 -9.55 -6.83 -7.07
CA MET A 171 -8.23 -6.50 -6.54
C MET A 171 -7.10 -7.01 -7.46
N ILE A 172 -7.12 -8.29 -7.82
CA ILE A 172 -6.09 -8.89 -8.69
C ILE A 172 -6.12 -8.22 -10.08
N ARG A 173 -7.31 -7.96 -10.63
CA ARG A 173 -7.46 -7.30 -11.94
C ARG A 173 -6.97 -5.86 -11.89
N SER A 174 -7.38 -5.08 -10.90
CA SER A 174 -6.99 -3.68 -10.77
C SER A 174 -5.48 -3.56 -10.56
N ASN A 175 -4.91 -4.35 -9.63
CA ASN A 175 -3.47 -4.42 -9.41
C ASN A 175 -2.70 -4.74 -10.70
N GLY A 176 -3.07 -5.81 -11.39
CA GLY A 176 -2.34 -6.25 -12.59
C GLY A 176 -2.58 -5.42 -13.84
N LYS A 177 -3.64 -4.61 -13.91
CA LYS A 177 -3.91 -3.67 -15.01
C LYS A 177 -3.31 -2.30 -14.80
N TYR A 178 -3.00 -1.93 -13.56
CA TYR A 178 -2.56 -0.60 -13.24
C TYR A 178 -1.32 -0.22 -14.06
N SER A 179 -1.35 0.98 -14.61
CA SER A 179 -0.22 1.59 -15.31
C SER A 179 0.02 2.99 -14.80
N LEU A 180 1.29 3.37 -14.69
CA LEU A 180 1.66 4.70 -14.23
C LEU A 180 1.04 5.78 -15.12
N LYS A 181 0.34 6.72 -14.50
CA LYS A 181 -0.24 7.89 -15.20
C LYS A 181 0.84 8.91 -15.48
N ARG A 182 0.85 9.50 -16.68
CA ARG A 182 1.82 10.54 -17.04
C ARG A 182 1.76 11.76 -16.13
N SER A 183 0.57 12.13 -15.67
CA SER A 183 0.35 13.28 -14.78
C SER A 183 1.03 13.17 -13.42
N ILE A 184 1.58 12.00 -13.04
CA ILE A 184 2.33 11.87 -11.80
C ILE A 184 3.59 12.76 -11.76
N VAL A 185 4.11 13.17 -12.93
CA VAL A 185 5.28 14.08 -13.02
C VAL A 185 5.00 15.46 -12.43
N ASP A 186 3.72 15.84 -12.34
CA ASP A 186 3.29 17.15 -11.83
C ASP A 186 3.26 17.18 -10.29
N THR A 187 3.53 16.04 -9.61
CA THR A 187 3.51 15.99 -8.14
C THR A 187 4.54 16.92 -7.53
N ALA A 188 4.09 17.69 -6.53
CA ALA A 188 4.96 18.53 -5.71
C ALA A 188 5.62 17.76 -4.55
N ALA A 189 5.24 16.49 -4.35
CA ALA A 189 5.73 15.69 -3.24
C ALA A 189 7.18 15.24 -3.46
N LYS A 190 7.97 15.21 -2.39
CA LYS A 190 9.24 14.48 -2.36
C LYS A 190 8.94 12.99 -2.22
N VAL A 191 9.38 12.18 -3.19
CA VAL A 191 8.98 10.76 -3.28
C VAL A 191 10.13 9.84 -2.91
N LEU A 192 9.90 8.96 -1.94
CA LEU A 192 10.76 7.81 -1.61
C LEU A 192 10.15 6.54 -2.22
N ILE A 193 10.90 5.88 -3.07
CA ILE A 193 10.51 4.63 -3.71
C ILE A 193 11.30 3.50 -3.03
N LEU A 194 10.58 2.51 -2.53
CA LEU A 194 11.14 1.36 -1.81
C LEU A 194 10.86 0.08 -2.58
N VAL A 195 11.85 -0.80 -2.71
CA VAL A 195 11.70 -2.12 -3.33
C VAL A 195 12.68 -3.10 -2.71
N GLY A 196 12.25 -4.34 -2.44
CA GLY A 196 13.12 -5.39 -1.97
C GLY A 196 14.02 -5.93 -3.10
N GLU A 197 15.29 -6.20 -2.80
CA GLU A 197 16.23 -6.77 -3.76
C GLU A 197 15.77 -8.12 -4.32
N ARG A 198 15.10 -8.94 -3.47
CA ARG A 198 14.59 -10.27 -3.85
C ARG A 198 13.19 -10.26 -4.44
N GLU A 199 12.64 -9.10 -4.73
CA GLU A 199 11.35 -9.02 -5.43
C GLU A 199 11.43 -9.49 -6.88
N ALA A 200 10.29 -9.85 -7.45
CA ALA A 200 10.17 -10.21 -8.86
C ALA A 200 10.71 -9.08 -9.77
N GLY A 201 11.31 -9.46 -10.91
CA GLY A 201 11.93 -8.49 -11.83
C GLY A 201 10.98 -7.39 -12.31
N VAL A 202 9.66 -7.67 -12.43
CA VAL A 202 8.66 -6.67 -12.80
C VAL A 202 8.50 -5.58 -11.72
N MET A 203 8.66 -5.93 -10.44
CA MET A 203 8.57 -4.98 -9.33
C MET A 203 9.77 -4.03 -9.33
N ARG A 204 10.99 -4.57 -9.50
CA ARG A 204 12.21 -3.76 -9.63
C ARG A 204 12.17 -2.85 -10.87
N LYS A 205 11.66 -3.36 -12.00
CA LYS A 205 11.42 -2.54 -13.22
C LYS A 205 10.39 -1.44 -12.96
N SER A 206 9.33 -1.73 -12.20
CA SER A 206 8.34 -0.73 -11.80
C SER A 206 8.95 0.36 -10.92
N ALA A 207 9.78 -0.01 -9.95
CA ALA A 207 10.50 0.95 -9.11
C ALA A 207 11.47 1.83 -9.92
N SER A 208 12.20 1.24 -10.86
CA SER A 208 13.09 1.98 -11.78
C SER A 208 12.30 2.93 -12.69
N LEU A 209 11.14 2.50 -13.20
CA LEU A 209 10.27 3.36 -14.01
C LEU A 209 9.75 4.56 -13.20
N LEU A 210 9.27 4.33 -11.97
CA LEU A 210 8.85 5.40 -11.07
C LEU A 210 9.99 6.40 -10.82
N HIS A 211 11.18 5.90 -10.51
CA HIS A 211 12.36 6.73 -10.23
C HIS A 211 12.79 7.55 -11.45
N SER A 212 12.77 6.95 -12.64
CA SER A 212 13.11 7.69 -13.89
C SER A 212 12.02 8.69 -14.31
N THR A 213 10.77 8.49 -13.86
CA THR A 213 9.63 9.38 -14.17
C THR A 213 9.54 10.56 -13.21
N LEU A 214 9.86 10.34 -11.93
CA LEU A 214 9.72 11.33 -10.86
C LEU A 214 11.07 12.00 -10.58
N SER A 215 11.27 13.19 -11.13
CA SER A 215 12.49 13.97 -10.89
C SER A 215 12.66 14.26 -9.40
N GLY A 216 13.89 14.04 -8.89
CA GLY A 216 14.21 14.25 -7.46
C GLY A 216 13.68 13.19 -6.51
N SER A 217 13.07 12.11 -7.02
CA SER A 217 12.72 10.96 -6.18
C SER A 217 13.98 10.22 -5.71
N VAL A 218 13.86 9.54 -4.57
CA VAL A 218 14.90 8.67 -4.02
C VAL A 218 14.47 7.22 -4.22
N LEU A 219 15.35 6.39 -4.78
CA LEU A 219 15.13 4.95 -4.89
C LEU A 219 16.00 4.21 -3.87
N TYR A 220 15.35 3.49 -2.95
CA TYR A 220 16.02 2.62 -1.99
C TYR A 220 15.72 1.16 -2.32
N VAL A 221 16.77 0.38 -2.56
CA VAL A 221 16.68 -1.07 -2.76
C VAL A 221 17.03 -1.76 -1.44
N ALA A 222 16.05 -2.36 -0.78
CA ALA A 222 16.25 -3.04 0.51
C ALA A 222 16.97 -4.37 0.29
N SER A 223 18.28 -4.41 0.66
CA SER A 223 19.14 -5.56 0.41
C SER A 223 18.66 -6.82 1.12
N GLY A 224 18.61 -7.94 0.39
CA GLY A 224 18.18 -9.24 0.89
C GLY A 224 16.68 -9.38 1.17
N LEU A 225 15.88 -8.31 1.06
CA LEU A 225 14.46 -8.32 1.43
C LEU A 225 13.53 -8.67 0.25
N LYS A 226 12.38 -9.22 0.61
CA LYS A 226 11.27 -9.58 -0.29
C LYS A 226 10.21 -8.49 -0.32
N HIS A 227 9.13 -8.77 -1.06
CA HIS A 227 7.98 -7.89 -1.23
C HIS A 227 7.30 -7.53 0.10
N GLY A 228 7.29 -6.24 0.46
CA GLY A 228 6.68 -5.71 1.69
C GLY A 228 7.38 -6.10 2.99
N GLU A 229 8.50 -6.81 2.92
CA GLU A 229 9.19 -7.28 4.12
C GLU A 229 9.77 -6.13 4.94
N LEU A 230 10.15 -5.02 4.29
CA LEU A 230 10.72 -3.87 4.97
C LEU A 230 9.73 -3.24 5.96
N SER A 231 8.54 -2.89 5.52
CA SER A 231 7.54 -2.27 6.39
C SER A 231 6.91 -3.23 7.39
N LEU A 232 6.74 -4.51 7.01
CA LEU A 232 6.07 -5.51 7.86
C LEU A 232 6.96 -6.07 8.97
N VAL A 233 8.26 -6.28 8.68
CA VAL A 233 9.18 -6.99 9.57
C VAL A 233 10.21 -6.07 10.20
N TYR A 234 10.57 -4.98 9.52
CA TYR A 234 11.61 -4.05 9.96
C TYR A 234 11.09 -2.61 10.15
N PRO A 235 10.04 -2.39 10.99
CA PRO A 235 9.38 -1.10 11.12
C PRO A 235 10.33 0.03 11.55
N GLN A 236 11.33 -0.25 12.36
CA GLN A 236 12.32 0.76 12.81
C GLN A 236 13.21 1.22 11.63
N GLN A 237 13.62 0.30 10.77
CA GLN A 237 14.39 0.64 9.56
C GLN A 237 13.52 1.45 8.60
N TYR A 238 12.26 1.06 8.42
CA TYR A 238 11.30 1.81 7.60
C TYR A 238 11.13 3.24 8.12
N VAL A 239 10.90 3.42 9.42
CA VAL A 239 10.77 4.74 10.06
C VAL A 239 12.05 5.57 9.89
N GLY A 240 13.23 4.98 10.04
CA GLY A 240 14.50 5.67 9.80
C GLY A 240 14.62 6.25 8.39
N LEU A 241 14.13 5.53 7.37
CA LEU A 241 14.08 6.01 5.98
C LEU A 241 13.10 7.19 5.82
N LEU A 242 11.92 7.12 6.46
CA LEU A 242 10.98 8.23 6.47
C LEU A 242 11.59 9.48 7.10
N GLU A 243 12.23 9.34 8.25
CA GLU A 243 12.88 10.45 8.95
C GLU A 243 14.04 11.04 8.14
N GLY A 244 14.78 10.21 7.42
CA GLY A 244 15.78 10.66 6.45
C GLY A 244 15.17 11.53 5.36
N LEU A 245 14.07 11.07 4.75
CA LEU A 245 13.31 11.82 3.74
C LEU A 245 12.78 13.15 4.29
N PHE A 246 12.17 13.15 5.47
CA PHE A 246 11.60 14.33 6.09
C PHE A 246 12.67 15.37 6.49
N ALA A 247 13.87 14.91 6.84
CA ALA A 247 15.00 15.77 7.15
C ALA A 247 15.79 16.23 5.91
N GLY A 248 15.38 15.81 4.71
CA GLY A 248 16.11 16.12 3.46
C GLY A 248 17.51 15.50 3.39
N ARG A 249 17.73 14.36 4.05
CA ARG A 249 19.03 13.65 4.15
C ARG A 249 19.13 12.41 3.26
N ASN A 250 18.29 12.29 2.26
CA ASN A 250 18.28 11.18 1.31
C ASN A 250 18.92 11.57 -0.01
#